data_05c6e53bce8f1ba696570893bf0d640d
#
_entry.id   05c6e53bce8f1ba696570893bf0d640d
#
_cell.length_a   1.000
_cell.length_b   1.000
_cell.length_c   1.000
_cell.angle_alpha   90.00
_cell.angle_beta   90.00
_cell.angle_gamma   90.00
#
_symmetry.space_group_name_H-M   'P 1'
#
loop_
_entity.id
_entity.type
_entity.pdbx_description
1 polymer ?
#
loop_
_entity_poly.entity_id
_entity_poly.type
_entity_poly.pdbx_seq_one_letter_code
_entity_poly.pdbx_strand_id
1 'polypeptide(L)'
;EIRRVVLEDIGSPNRLAADPTPLYFEDYAADFKIAGGAYHVTEALVLEFGRRFDPQPFHTDPVAAAKSRFGGLIAPGCLTFSIRQALYNQLPCRPVLVAGLGLESLDLATPVRPGDVLSLKVEVEDSRRSKSRPDTGIVTTRQRVENQNGEPVLTMLAKMIVQARDAG
;
A
#
# COMPACT_ATOMS: atom_id res chain seq x y z
N GLU A 1 14.42 -0.73 -15.80
CA GLU A 1 14.63 -2.09 -15.27
C GLU A 1 14.00 -2.15 -13.88
N ILE A 2 12.88 -2.87 -13.73
CA ILE A 2 12.18 -3.00 -12.45
C ILE A 2 13.08 -3.87 -11.56
N ARG A 3 13.69 -3.29 -10.53
CA ARG A 3 14.41 -4.08 -9.53
C ARG A 3 13.41 -4.91 -8.73
N ARG A 4 13.29 -6.17 -9.11
CA ARG A 4 12.51 -7.17 -8.39
C ARG A 4 13.29 -7.55 -7.14
N VAL A 5 12.86 -7.05 -5.99
CA VAL A 5 13.37 -7.54 -4.70
C VAL A 5 12.72 -8.90 -4.44
N VAL A 6 13.51 -9.97 -4.49
CA VAL A 6 13.06 -11.32 -4.12
C VAL A 6 13.03 -11.39 -2.59
N LEU A 7 11.89 -11.71 -2.03
CA LEU A 7 11.66 -11.78 -0.58
C LEU A 7 11.91 -13.20 -0.10
N GLU A 8 13.02 -13.40 0.58
CA GLU A 8 13.27 -14.57 1.43
C GLU A 8 13.03 -14.18 2.90
N ASP A 9 11.83 -13.88 3.30
CA ASP A 9 11.40 -13.93 4.71
C ASP A 9 9.95 -13.45 4.88
N ILE A 10 9.00 -14.36 4.67
CA ILE A 10 7.58 -14.10 4.88
C ILE A 10 7.23 -14.38 6.34
N GLY A 11 7.84 -13.67 7.28
CA GLY A 11 7.70 -14.03 8.70
C GLY A 11 7.39 -12.89 9.68
N SER A 12 7.57 -11.63 9.30
CA SER A 12 7.28 -10.52 10.21
C SER A 12 6.55 -9.38 9.50
N PRO A 13 5.34 -9.04 9.95
CA PRO A 13 4.51 -8.01 9.29
C PRO A 13 5.07 -6.59 9.34
N ASN A 14 6.19 -6.36 10.04
CA ASN A 14 6.74 -5.02 10.29
C ASN A 14 8.23 -4.88 10.02
N ARG A 15 8.80 -5.63 9.08
CA ARG A 15 10.19 -5.39 8.73
C ARG A 15 10.27 -4.16 7.82
N LEU A 16 10.48 -3.00 8.44
CA LEU A 16 10.91 -1.80 7.73
C LEU A 16 12.19 -2.11 6.96
N ALA A 17 12.32 -1.61 5.72
CA ALA A 17 13.61 -1.63 5.06
C ALA A 17 14.65 -1.02 6.00
N ALA A 18 15.73 -1.74 6.27
CA ALA A 18 16.69 -1.36 7.33
C ALA A 18 17.36 -0.01 7.06
N ASP A 19 17.51 0.37 5.79
CA ASP A 19 18.10 1.65 5.36
C ASP A 19 17.55 2.03 3.97
N PRO A 20 16.31 2.56 3.91
CA PRO A 20 15.69 2.89 2.63
C PRO A 20 16.38 4.08 1.98
N THR A 21 16.66 3.98 0.69
CA THR A 21 17.17 5.09 -0.11
C THR A 21 16.19 6.26 -0.05
N PRO A 22 16.62 7.48 0.35
CA PRO A 22 15.74 8.63 0.36
C PRO A 22 15.40 9.05 -1.07
N LEU A 23 14.13 9.29 -1.35
CA LEU A 23 13.63 9.83 -2.61
C LEU A 23 13.24 11.30 -2.41
N TYR A 24 13.88 12.17 -3.17
CA TYR A 24 13.57 13.58 -3.27
C TYR A 24 12.61 13.82 -4.45
N PHE A 25 12.10 15.01 -4.57
CA PHE A 25 11.13 15.36 -5.62
C PHE A 25 11.65 15.02 -7.03
N GLU A 26 12.94 15.26 -7.30
CA GLU A 26 13.57 15.03 -8.60
C GLU A 26 13.64 13.54 -9.00
N ASP A 27 13.50 12.63 -8.04
CA ASP A 27 13.48 11.18 -8.30
C ASP A 27 12.14 10.68 -8.85
N TYR A 28 11.10 11.52 -8.76
CA TYR A 28 9.75 11.17 -9.21
C TYR A 28 9.51 11.58 -10.67
N ALA A 29 10.34 11.06 -11.57
CA ALA A 29 10.11 11.20 -13.00
C ALA A 29 8.85 10.43 -13.46
N ALA A 30 8.30 10.78 -14.62
CA ALA A 30 7.07 10.20 -15.13
C ALA A 30 7.15 8.67 -15.39
N ASP A 31 8.35 8.13 -15.55
CA ASP A 31 8.61 6.70 -15.73
C ASP A 31 8.99 5.97 -14.42
N PHE A 32 9.00 6.69 -13.29
CA PHE A 32 9.30 6.08 -12.00
C PHE A 32 8.27 5.02 -11.64
N LYS A 33 8.76 3.81 -11.39
CA LYS A 33 7.97 2.65 -10.95
C LYS A 33 8.76 1.85 -9.95
N ILE A 34 8.08 1.41 -8.89
CA ILE A 34 8.64 0.49 -7.93
C ILE A 34 7.59 -0.54 -7.52
N ALA A 35 8.03 -1.76 -7.29
CA ALA A 35 7.19 -2.82 -6.78
C ALA A 35 7.94 -3.63 -5.74
N GLY A 36 7.22 -4.18 -4.77
CA GLY A 36 7.81 -5.02 -3.75
C GLY A 36 6.88 -5.25 -2.57
N GLY A 37 7.47 -5.81 -1.54
CA GLY A 37 6.75 -6.24 -0.35
C GLY A 37 6.03 -7.57 -0.56
N ALA A 38 5.84 -8.29 0.55
CA ALA A 38 4.93 -9.41 0.65
C ALA A 38 4.29 -9.38 2.03
N TYR A 39 2.97 -9.49 2.06
CA TYR A 39 2.22 -9.53 3.29
C TYR A 39 1.27 -10.71 3.28
N HIS A 40 1.51 -11.68 4.16
CA HIS A 40 0.64 -12.85 4.30
C HIS A 40 -0.55 -12.52 5.21
N VAL A 41 -1.75 -12.58 4.67
CA VAL A 41 -2.98 -12.30 5.38
C VAL A 41 -3.44 -13.53 6.14
N THR A 42 -3.30 -13.52 7.46
CA THR A 42 -3.74 -14.64 8.31
C THR A 42 -5.20 -14.50 8.72
N GLU A 43 -5.88 -15.64 8.96
CA GLU A 43 -7.25 -15.64 9.48
C GLU A 43 -7.32 -14.95 10.85
N ALA A 44 -6.34 -15.21 11.72
CA ALA A 44 -6.27 -14.57 13.03
C ALA A 44 -6.25 -13.04 12.93
N LEU A 45 -5.48 -12.48 12.00
CA LEU A 45 -5.43 -11.05 11.77
C LEU A 45 -6.78 -10.51 11.30
N VAL A 46 -7.43 -11.17 10.35
CA VAL A 46 -8.75 -10.75 9.83
C VAL A 46 -9.78 -10.73 10.96
N LEU A 47 -9.85 -11.80 11.75
CA LEU A 47 -10.77 -11.92 12.87
C LEU A 47 -10.52 -10.89 13.98
N GLU A 48 -9.25 -10.70 14.37
CA GLU A 48 -8.88 -9.74 15.40
C GLU A 48 -9.21 -8.32 14.97
N PHE A 49 -8.78 -7.94 13.77
CA PHE A 49 -9.03 -6.61 13.22
C PHE A 49 -10.52 -6.36 13.02
N GLY A 50 -11.24 -7.34 12.45
CA GLY A 50 -12.68 -7.24 12.25
C GLY A 50 -13.42 -7.01 13.56
N ARG A 51 -13.18 -7.80 14.61
CA ARG A 51 -13.80 -7.65 15.91
C ARG A 51 -13.56 -6.29 16.55
N ARG A 52 -12.41 -5.71 16.29
CA ARG A 52 -12.00 -4.44 16.92
C ARG A 52 -12.48 -3.20 16.17
N PHE A 53 -12.51 -3.23 14.82
CA PHE A 53 -12.72 -2.04 14.01
C PHE A 53 -13.90 -2.12 13.04
N ASP A 54 -14.31 -3.33 12.61
CA ASP A 54 -15.40 -3.52 11.66
C ASP A 54 -16.09 -4.88 11.90
N PRO A 55 -16.96 -4.97 12.90
CA PRO A 55 -17.52 -6.25 13.38
C PRO A 55 -18.65 -6.79 12.50
N GLN A 56 -18.49 -6.73 11.18
CA GLN A 56 -19.43 -7.39 10.27
C GLN A 56 -19.29 -8.92 10.34
N PRO A 57 -20.38 -9.70 10.23
CA PRO A 57 -20.31 -11.16 10.35
C PRO A 57 -19.31 -11.81 9.36
N PHE A 58 -19.18 -11.28 8.15
CA PHE A 58 -18.24 -11.80 7.13
C PHE A 58 -16.77 -11.43 7.40
N HIS A 59 -16.48 -10.63 8.43
CA HIS A 59 -15.14 -10.32 8.93
C HIS A 59 -14.81 -11.02 10.26
N THR A 60 -15.81 -11.54 10.97
CA THR A 60 -15.65 -11.96 12.37
C THR A 60 -16.12 -13.37 12.69
N ASP A 61 -16.91 -13.97 11.81
CA ASP A 61 -17.49 -15.31 12.01
C ASP A 61 -17.34 -16.15 10.73
N PRO A 62 -16.47 -17.19 10.71
CA PRO A 62 -16.27 -18.05 9.55
C PRO A 62 -17.55 -18.75 9.07
N VAL A 63 -18.46 -19.11 10.01
CA VAL A 63 -19.71 -19.82 9.69
C VAL A 63 -20.70 -18.87 9.03
N ALA A 64 -20.85 -17.67 9.56
CA ALA A 64 -21.68 -16.64 8.96
C ALA A 64 -21.12 -16.16 7.63
N ALA A 65 -19.78 -15.98 7.54
CA ALA A 65 -19.10 -15.60 6.31
C ALA A 65 -19.31 -16.60 5.17
N ALA A 66 -19.24 -17.90 5.47
CA ALA A 66 -19.49 -18.96 4.48
C ALA A 66 -20.91 -18.90 3.88
N LYS A 67 -21.90 -18.41 4.65
CA LYS A 67 -23.29 -18.23 4.21
C LYS A 67 -23.55 -16.87 3.54
N SER A 68 -22.58 -15.96 3.60
CA SER A 68 -22.69 -14.63 3.01
C SER A 68 -22.48 -14.68 1.47
N ARG A 69 -22.77 -13.56 0.80
CA ARG A 69 -22.46 -13.37 -0.63
C ARG A 69 -20.98 -13.54 -0.98
N PHE A 70 -20.09 -13.48 0.02
CA PHE A 70 -18.65 -13.63 -0.16
C PHE A 70 -18.19 -15.10 -0.10
N GLY A 71 -19.01 -16.01 0.42
CA GLY A 71 -18.72 -17.44 0.48
C GLY A 71 -17.58 -17.82 1.43
N GLY A 72 -17.19 -16.93 2.35
CA GLY A 72 -16.11 -17.13 3.32
C GLY A 72 -15.63 -15.80 3.91
N LEU A 73 -14.70 -15.89 4.87
CA LEU A 73 -14.11 -14.71 5.48
C LEU A 73 -13.41 -13.81 4.45
N ILE A 74 -13.58 -12.52 4.63
CA ILE A 74 -12.85 -11.48 3.91
C ILE A 74 -12.31 -10.45 4.89
N ALA A 75 -11.18 -9.84 4.54
CA ALA A 75 -10.58 -8.76 5.33
C ALA A 75 -11.44 -7.49 5.24
N PRO A 76 -11.57 -6.71 6.33
CA PRO A 76 -12.08 -5.34 6.26
C PRO A 76 -11.29 -4.48 5.28
N GLY A 77 -11.96 -3.57 4.57
CA GLY A 77 -11.28 -2.66 3.64
C GLY A 77 -10.23 -1.79 4.32
N CYS A 78 -10.48 -1.35 5.55
CA CYS A 78 -9.52 -0.60 6.35
C CYS A 78 -8.29 -1.44 6.74
N LEU A 79 -8.43 -2.76 6.93
CA LEU A 79 -7.28 -3.65 7.10
C LEU A 79 -6.43 -3.73 5.81
N THR A 80 -7.08 -3.90 4.66
CA THR A 80 -6.40 -3.93 3.35
C THR A 80 -5.61 -2.62 3.13
N PHE A 81 -6.19 -1.49 3.48
CA PHE A 81 -5.51 -0.19 3.44
C PHE A 81 -4.31 -0.13 4.40
N SER A 82 -4.43 -0.66 5.62
CA SER A 82 -3.33 -0.71 6.60
C SER A 82 -2.19 -1.61 6.11
N ILE A 83 -2.52 -2.74 5.49
CA ILE A 83 -1.52 -3.65 4.86
C ILE A 83 -0.79 -2.93 3.72
N ARG A 84 -1.49 -2.14 2.89
CA ARG A 84 -0.85 -1.31 1.86
C ARG A 84 0.21 -0.39 2.48
N GLN A 85 -0.06 0.23 3.64
CA GLN A 85 0.94 1.07 4.31
C GLN A 85 2.13 0.24 4.82
N ALA A 86 1.89 -0.95 5.36
CA ALA A 86 2.96 -1.85 5.76
C ALA A 86 3.86 -2.25 4.58
N LEU A 87 3.25 -2.60 3.44
CA LEU A 87 3.97 -2.91 2.20
C LEU A 87 4.78 -1.72 1.68
N TYR A 88 4.21 -0.51 1.74
CA TYR A 88 4.91 0.72 1.34
C TYR A 88 6.19 0.93 2.18
N ASN A 89 6.13 0.61 3.47
CA ASN A 89 7.27 0.73 4.38
C ASN A 89 8.33 -0.38 4.19
N GLN A 90 8.03 -1.45 3.46
CA GLN A 90 8.97 -2.50 3.08
C GLN A 90 9.75 -2.15 1.79
N LEU A 91 9.34 -1.13 1.04
CA LEU A 91 10.04 -0.74 -0.17
C LEU A 91 11.46 -0.25 0.16
N PRO A 92 12.45 -0.51 -0.73
CA PRO A 92 13.85 -0.16 -0.50
C PRO A 92 14.14 1.33 -0.60
N CYS A 93 13.14 2.13 -0.87
CA CYS A 93 13.25 3.59 -0.94
C CYS A 93 12.04 4.26 -0.29
N ARG A 94 12.21 5.48 0.18
CA ARG A 94 11.16 6.28 0.82
C ARG A 94 11.23 7.74 0.42
N PRO A 95 10.08 8.42 0.26
CA PRO A 95 10.05 9.85 0.07
C PRO A 95 10.66 10.58 1.27
N VAL A 96 11.43 11.62 1.01
CA VAL A 96 11.71 12.64 2.04
C VAL A 96 10.44 13.47 2.19
N LEU A 97 9.51 12.88 2.94
CA LEU A 97 8.12 13.34 3.05
C LEU A 97 8.02 14.58 3.92
N VAL A 98 7.43 15.65 3.39
CA VAL A 98 7.08 16.85 4.14
C VAL A 98 5.66 16.71 4.70
N ALA A 99 4.69 16.30 3.86
CA ALA A 99 3.30 16.05 4.29
C ALA A 99 2.54 15.17 3.30
N GLY A 100 1.58 14.40 3.80
CA GLY A 100 0.51 13.83 2.98
C GLY A 100 -0.56 14.87 2.72
N LEU A 101 -1.02 14.98 1.46
CA LEU A 101 -2.07 15.92 1.08
C LEU A 101 -3.46 15.27 0.98
N GLY A 102 -3.50 13.96 0.78
CA GLY A 102 -4.76 13.24 0.69
C GLY A 102 -4.68 11.97 -0.16
N LEU A 103 -5.80 11.30 -0.18
CA LEU A 103 -6.03 10.08 -0.96
C LEU A 103 -7.22 10.32 -1.87
N GLU A 104 -7.10 9.90 -3.12
CA GLU A 104 -8.16 10.00 -4.12
C GLU A 104 -8.39 8.63 -4.77
N SER A 105 -9.62 8.38 -5.26
CA SER A 105 -9.97 7.18 -6.04
C SER A 105 -9.56 5.87 -5.36
N LEU A 106 -9.90 5.71 -4.07
CA LEU A 106 -9.65 4.47 -3.36
C LEU A 106 -10.71 3.44 -3.72
N ASP A 107 -10.29 2.40 -4.45
CA ASP A 107 -11.13 1.30 -4.91
C ASP A 107 -10.70 -0.02 -4.28
N LEU A 108 -11.67 -0.82 -3.83
CA LEU A 108 -11.50 -2.17 -3.31
C LEU A 108 -12.16 -3.15 -4.30
N ALA A 109 -11.40 -3.59 -5.31
CA ALA A 109 -11.95 -4.33 -6.43
C ALA A 109 -12.22 -5.80 -6.11
N THR A 110 -11.25 -6.49 -5.47
CA THR A 110 -11.33 -7.91 -5.12
C THR A 110 -11.25 -8.08 -3.62
N PRO A 111 -12.12 -8.86 -2.99
CA PRO A 111 -12.03 -9.15 -1.56
C PRO A 111 -10.72 -9.85 -1.20
N VAL A 112 -10.04 -9.35 -0.18
CA VAL A 112 -8.86 -10.01 0.41
C VAL A 112 -9.32 -11.10 1.36
N ARG A 113 -8.69 -12.28 1.24
CA ARG A 113 -9.05 -13.46 2.02
C ARG A 113 -7.90 -13.93 2.91
N PRO A 114 -8.19 -14.63 4.02
CA PRO A 114 -7.17 -15.41 4.72
C PRO A 114 -6.42 -16.33 3.75
N GLY A 115 -5.08 -16.32 3.84
CA GLY A 115 -4.19 -17.07 2.94
C GLY A 115 -3.66 -16.25 1.76
N ASP A 116 -4.22 -15.08 1.46
CA ASP A 116 -3.68 -14.22 0.41
C ASP A 116 -2.29 -13.69 0.79
N VAL A 117 -1.44 -13.55 -0.24
CA VAL A 117 -0.14 -12.88 -0.17
C VAL A 117 -0.20 -11.63 -1.02
N LEU A 118 -0.14 -10.50 -0.35
CA LEU A 118 -0.30 -9.18 -0.99
C LEU A 118 1.06 -8.56 -1.30
N SER A 119 1.14 -7.87 -2.45
CA SER A 119 2.30 -7.09 -2.89
C SER A 119 1.86 -5.70 -3.36
N LEU A 120 2.79 -4.74 -3.39
CA LEU A 120 2.52 -3.36 -3.75
C LEU A 120 3.27 -2.95 -5.03
N LYS A 121 2.57 -2.23 -5.90
CA LYS A 121 3.13 -1.48 -7.03
C LYS A 121 2.85 0.01 -6.83
N VAL A 122 3.85 0.83 -7.10
CA VAL A 122 3.77 2.30 -7.02
C VAL A 122 4.29 2.88 -8.33
N GLU A 123 3.53 3.77 -8.93
CA GLU A 123 3.89 4.49 -10.16
C GLU A 123 3.60 5.98 -9.97
N VAL A 124 4.39 6.85 -10.60
CA VAL A 124 4.07 8.28 -10.63
C VAL A 124 2.91 8.53 -11.60
N GLU A 125 1.89 9.22 -11.11
CA GLU A 125 0.76 9.71 -11.90
C GLU A 125 0.95 11.15 -12.34
N ASP A 126 1.46 11.99 -11.43
CA ASP A 126 1.76 13.41 -11.67
C ASP A 126 2.86 13.87 -10.71
N SER A 127 3.73 14.76 -11.19
CA SER A 127 4.73 15.41 -10.37
C SER A 127 4.95 16.85 -10.84
N ARG A 128 4.96 17.80 -9.91
CA ARG A 128 5.22 19.20 -10.23
C ARG A 128 5.85 19.94 -9.06
N ARG A 129 6.68 20.94 -9.35
CA ARG A 129 7.22 21.85 -8.33
C ARG A 129 6.09 22.57 -7.60
N SER A 130 6.29 22.81 -6.32
CA SER A 130 5.38 23.63 -5.52
C SER A 130 5.55 25.11 -5.91
N LYS A 131 4.43 25.79 -6.15
CA LYS A 131 4.45 27.23 -6.48
C LYS A 131 4.71 28.11 -5.25
N SER A 132 4.36 27.63 -4.06
CA SER A 132 4.45 28.37 -2.80
C SER A 132 5.67 28.01 -1.95
N ARG A 133 6.30 26.86 -2.24
CA ARG A 133 7.48 26.33 -1.52
C ARG A 133 8.47 25.76 -2.53
N PRO A 134 9.40 26.57 -3.04
CA PRO A 134 10.31 26.16 -4.11
C PRO A 134 11.26 25.01 -3.72
N ASP A 135 11.49 24.80 -2.42
CA ASP A 135 12.23 23.70 -1.84
C ASP A 135 11.47 22.36 -1.79
N THR A 136 10.24 22.31 -2.36
CA THR A 136 9.40 21.11 -2.37
C THR A 136 8.72 20.89 -3.71
N GLY A 137 8.25 19.66 -3.92
CA GLY A 137 7.37 19.31 -5.02
C GLY A 137 6.13 18.56 -4.54
N ILE A 138 5.09 18.57 -5.36
CA ILE A 138 3.86 17.79 -5.15
C ILE A 138 3.93 16.60 -6.08
N VAL A 139 3.79 15.41 -5.49
CA VAL A 139 3.82 14.14 -6.21
C VAL A 139 2.51 13.40 -5.97
N THR A 140 1.89 12.92 -7.03
CA THR A 140 0.76 12.00 -6.98
C THR A 140 1.24 10.64 -7.47
N THR A 141 1.06 9.61 -6.65
CA THR A 141 1.39 8.24 -7.02
C THR A 141 0.14 7.40 -7.12
N ARG A 142 0.07 6.57 -8.17
CA ARG A 142 -0.87 5.45 -8.26
C ARG A 142 -0.29 4.29 -7.47
N GLN A 143 -1.04 3.80 -6.51
CA GLN A 143 -0.65 2.66 -5.66
C GLN A 143 -1.65 1.55 -5.90
N ARG A 144 -1.13 0.35 -6.18
CA ARG A 144 -1.94 -0.84 -6.47
C ARG A 144 -1.44 -2.00 -5.64
N VAL A 145 -2.30 -2.54 -4.80
CA VAL A 145 -2.06 -3.79 -4.07
C VAL A 145 -2.67 -4.93 -4.86
N GLU A 146 -1.89 -5.97 -5.07
CA GLU A 146 -2.29 -7.18 -5.78
C GLU A 146 -2.14 -8.41 -4.87
N ASN A 147 -3.00 -9.40 -5.08
CA ASN A 147 -2.83 -10.71 -4.46
C ASN A 147 -1.82 -11.57 -5.25
N GLN A 148 -1.59 -12.82 -4.83
CA GLN A 148 -0.66 -13.78 -5.46
C GLN A 148 -1.01 -14.11 -6.92
N ASN A 149 -2.26 -13.89 -7.35
CA ASN A 149 -2.71 -14.12 -8.71
C ASN A 149 -2.54 -12.89 -9.62
N GLY A 150 -2.04 -11.77 -9.09
CA GLY A 150 -1.95 -10.49 -9.80
C GLY A 150 -3.27 -9.72 -9.89
N GLU A 151 -4.30 -10.14 -9.14
CA GLU A 151 -5.59 -9.46 -9.10
C GLU A 151 -5.52 -8.23 -8.20
N PRO A 152 -6.03 -7.06 -8.65
CA PRO A 152 -6.04 -5.87 -7.82
C PRO A 152 -7.03 -6.02 -6.66
N VAL A 153 -6.56 -5.84 -5.45
CA VAL A 153 -7.38 -5.84 -4.23
C VAL A 153 -7.63 -4.43 -3.72
N LEU A 154 -6.68 -3.51 -3.97
CA LEU A 154 -6.80 -2.09 -3.65
C LEU A 154 -6.07 -1.27 -4.72
N THR A 155 -6.69 -0.21 -5.19
CA THR A 155 -6.05 0.81 -6.05
C THR A 155 -6.40 2.19 -5.50
N MET A 156 -5.42 3.10 -5.48
CA MET A 156 -5.66 4.47 -5.02
C MET A 156 -4.65 5.45 -5.62
N LEU A 157 -4.98 6.73 -5.56
CA LEU A 157 -4.03 7.82 -5.77
C LEU A 157 -3.66 8.44 -4.43
N ALA A 158 -2.36 8.54 -4.16
CA ALA A 158 -1.83 9.21 -2.97
C ALA A 158 -1.07 10.46 -3.39
N LYS A 159 -1.47 11.60 -2.85
CA LYS A 159 -0.85 12.90 -3.09
C LYS A 159 -0.03 13.33 -1.88
N MET A 160 1.19 13.77 -2.12
CA MET A 160 2.14 14.14 -1.06
C MET A 160 3.02 15.33 -1.46
N ILE A 161 3.57 16.01 -0.44
CA ILE A 161 4.64 16.98 -0.60
C ILE A 161 5.95 16.29 -0.27
N VAL A 162 6.90 16.36 -1.19
CA VAL A 162 8.23 15.77 -1.07
C VAL A 162 9.27 16.88 -1.11
N GLN A 163 10.30 16.78 -0.27
CA GLN A 163 11.46 17.68 -0.27
C GLN A 163 12.19 17.61 -1.60
N ALA A 164 12.59 18.76 -2.13
CA ALA A 164 13.50 18.83 -3.27
C ALA A 164 14.96 18.86 -2.79
N ARG A 165 15.90 18.39 -3.63
CA ARG A 165 17.34 18.48 -3.34
C ARG A 165 17.83 19.92 -3.39
N ASP A 166 17.38 20.64 -4.40
CA ASP A 166 17.75 22.02 -4.63
C ASP A 166 16.55 22.93 -4.43
N ALA A 167 16.73 24.01 -3.65
CA ALA A 167 15.83 25.14 -3.68
C ALA A 167 16.05 25.81 -5.05
N GLY A 168 15.08 25.62 -5.97
CA GLY A 168 15.13 26.15 -7.33
C GLY A 168 15.29 27.66 -7.40
#